data_c6c726577c72a70b02b2d719cd92f862
#
_entry.id   c6c726577c72a70b02b2d719cd92f862
#
_cell.length_a   1.000
_cell.length_b   1.000
_cell.length_c   1.000
_cell.angle_alpha   90.00
_cell.angle_beta   90.00
_cell.angle_gamma   90.00
#
_symmetry.space_group_name_H-M   'P 1'
#
loop_
_entity.id
_entity.type
_entity.pdbx_description
1 polymer ?
#
loop_
_entity_poly.entity_id
_entity_poly.type
_entity_poly.pdbx_seq_one_letter_code
_entity_poly.pdbx_strand_id
1 'polypeptide(L)'
;MHNKTFRYEGVTVPLGELIHFASMKGKKYSEANVRLMIVGRAPYGWSKCDCTSEDTFWNSIQETLHDDFEWVVEKDGILYSRDNLDYSLYRGCSIWKVGKKIWEKLSDTKLNIEEKWVDYICWSNLFKIAPDNSNPTKMMKNAQFETCCDLLIREIEEYKPTHILFATGYEDWFYDKQNDFSKLFELADKSVDDIVERKGIYVCETGVRIPVLVTQRPDSRKKGMTVKKYCNSVVDNFKNV
;
A
#
# COMPACT_ATOMS: atom_id res chain seq x y z
N MET A 1 11.49 -3.05 34.67
CA MET A 1 11.40 -2.44 33.34
C MET A 1 9.94 -2.08 33.12
N HIS A 2 9.57 -0.80 33.02
CA HIS A 2 8.19 -0.42 32.74
C HIS A 2 7.97 -0.66 31.25
N ASN A 3 7.13 -1.63 30.89
CA ASN A 3 6.65 -1.80 29.52
C ASN A 3 5.92 -0.52 29.15
N LYS A 4 6.51 0.28 28.27
CA LYS A 4 5.87 1.45 27.71
C LYS A 4 4.78 1.01 26.78
N THR A 5 3.63 1.65 26.85
CA THR A 5 2.41 1.24 26.16
C THR A 5 1.83 2.41 25.41
N PHE A 6 1.31 2.14 24.21
CA PHE A 6 0.42 3.04 23.49
C PHE A 6 -0.98 2.94 24.12
N ARG A 7 -1.62 4.09 24.44
CA ARG A 7 -2.97 4.14 25.02
C ARG A 7 -3.88 4.99 24.16
N TYR A 8 -4.99 4.41 23.76
CA TYR A 8 -6.07 5.13 23.08
C TYR A 8 -7.41 4.55 23.49
N GLU A 9 -8.34 5.39 23.96
CA GLU A 9 -9.72 5.02 24.32
C GLU A 9 -9.83 3.72 25.16
N GLY A 10 -8.96 3.54 26.13
CA GLY A 10 -8.95 2.36 27.02
C GLY A 10 -8.22 1.13 26.48
N VAL A 11 -7.70 1.17 25.25
CA VAL A 11 -6.78 0.12 24.75
C VAL A 11 -5.37 0.47 25.11
N THR A 12 -4.68 -0.53 25.63
CA THR A 12 -3.25 -0.45 25.94
C THR A 12 -2.52 -1.52 25.17
N VAL A 13 -1.60 -1.14 24.28
CA VAL A 13 -0.75 -2.06 23.53
C VAL A 13 0.72 -1.77 23.88
N PRO A 14 1.52 -2.77 24.27
CA PRO A 14 2.96 -2.59 24.43
C PRO A 14 3.59 -2.08 23.14
N LEU A 15 4.39 -1.01 23.20
CA LEU A 15 5.03 -0.43 21.98
C LEU A 15 5.90 -1.46 21.25
N GLY A 16 6.57 -2.36 21.98
CA GLY A 16 7.38 -3.43 21.41
C GLY A 16 6.59 -4.53 20.68
N GLU A 17 5.26 -4.50 20.73
CA GLU A 17 4.37 -5.40 19.97
C GLU A 17 3.78 -4.75 18.72
N LEU A 18 4.09 -3.46 18.50
CA LEU A 18 3.65 -2.72 17.32
C LEU A 18 4.71 -2.77 16.24
N ILE A 19 4.25 -2.80 15.02
CA ILE A 19 5.04 -2.56 13.83
C ILE A 19 4.49 -1.34 13.10
N HIS A 20 5.35 -0.58 12.50
CA HIS A 20 4.98 0.54 11.67
C HIS A 20 5.49 0.36 10.24
N PHE A 21 4.88 1.08 9.33
CA PHE A 21 5.26 1.12 7.93
C PHE A 21 5.07 2.53 7.39
N ALA A 22 6.12 3.06 6.81
CA ALA A 22 6.03 4.23 5.96
C ALA A 22 5.96 3.83 4.49
N SER A 23 5.66 4.78 3.62
CA SER A 23 5.68 4.53 2.18
C SER A 23 7.10 4.31 1.67
N MET A 24 7.23 3.47 0.65
CA MET A 24 8.49 3.19 -0.03
C MET A 24 8.42 3.65 -1.47
N LYS A 25 9.48 4.30 -1.93
CA LYS A 25 9.61 4.79 -3.29
C LYS A 25 10.80 4.14 -3.98
N GLY A 26 10.58 3.55 -5.14
CA GLY A 26 11.65 2.96 -5.94
C GLY A 26 12.62 4.02 -6.49
N LYS A 27 13.87 3.63 -6.68
CA LYS A 27 14.98 4.54 -7.07
C LYS A 27 14.76 5.24 -8.40
N LYS A 28 14.04 4.61 -9.33
CA LYS A 28 13.72 5.15 -10.67
C LYS A 28 12.29 5.66 -10.80
N TYR A 29 11.52 5.66 -9.71
CA TYR A 29 10.11 6.03 -9.71
C TYR A 29 9.87 7.45 -10.26
N SER A 30 10.66 8.42 -9.82
CA SER A 30 10.48 9.82 -10.21
C SER A 30 10.74 10.06 -11.70
N GLU A 31 11.52 9.21 -12.36
CA GLU A 31 11.87 9.29 -13.78
C GLU A 31 10.90 8.49 -14.66
N ALA A 32 10.07 7.65 -14.06
CA ALA A 32 9.17 6.76 -14.78
C ALA A 32 8.00 7.52 -15.42
N ASN A 33 7.66 7.18 -16.67
CA ASN A 33 6.47 7.69 -17.35
C ASN A 33 5.19 7.23 -16.64
N VAL A 34 5.18 6.00 -16.13
CA VAL A 34 4.12 5.45 -15.29
C VAL A 34 4.63 5.34 -13.88
N ARG A 35 4.18 6.24 -13.01
CA ARG A 35 4.44 6.25 -11.57
C ARG A 35 3.24 5.61 -10.85
N LEU A 36 3.28 4.28 -10.72
CA LEU A 36 2.21 3.53 -10.05
C LEU A 36 2.45 3.54 -8.54
N MET A 37 1.47 4.09 -7.80
CA MET A 37 1.40 3.96 -6.35
C MET A 37 0.47 2.80 -5.99
N ILE A 38 0.96 1.82 -5.25
CA ILE A 38 0.19 0.68 -4.78
C ILE A 38 -0.02 0.83 -3.28
N VAL A 39 -1.29 0.83 -2.85
CA VAL A 39 -1.65 1.00 -1.44
C VAL A 39 -2.26 -0.30 -0.92
N GLY A 40 -1.61 -0.87 0.09
CA GLY A 40 -2.10 -2.04 0.83
C GLY A 40 -2.97 -1.64 2.02
N ARG A 41 -3.31 -2.62 2.85
CA ARG A 41 -4.18 -2.42 4.03
C ARG A 41 -3.43 -1.84 5.23
N ALA A 42 -2.46 -2.59 5.73
CA ALA A 42 -1.65 -2.29 6.89
C ALA A 42 -0.39 -3.17 6.88
N PRO A 43 0.66 -2.84 7.61
CA PRO A 43 1.82 -3.71 7.76
C PRO A 43 1.41 -5.04 8.42
N TYR A 44 2.07 -6.13 8.00
CA TYR A 44 1.84 -7.47 8.55
C TYR A 44 3.14 -8.29 8.46
N GLY A 45 3.64 -8.79 9.59
CA GLY A 45 4.85 -9.60 9.62
C GLY A 45 6.14 -8.82 9.34
N TRP A 46 6.17 -7.54 9.63
CA TRP A 46 7.34 -6.66 9.52
C TRP A 46 8.18 -6.69 10.79
N SER A 47 9.42 -6.23 10.70
CA SER A 47 10.28 -6.10 11.89
C SER A 47 9.64 -5.19 12.94
N LYS A 48 9.79 -5.56 14.22
CA LYS A 48 9.32 -4.76 15.34
C LYS A 48 10.13 -3.47 15.45
N CYS A 49 9.46 -2.42 15.91
CA CYS A 49 10.15 -1.21 16.30
C CYS A 49 10.78 -1.39 17.68
N ASP A 50 12.09 -1.16 17.79
CA ASP A 50 12.81 -1.11 19.08
C ASP A 50 12.56 0.21 19.83
N CYS A 51 11.46 0.87 19.55
CA CYS A 51 11.13 2.17 20.10
C CYS A 51 10.85 2.10 21.59
N THR A 52 11.47 2.98 22.36
CA THR A 52 11.39 3.02 23.83
C THR A 52 10.36 4.00 24.36
N SER A 53 9.79 4.85 23.51
CA SER A 53 8.78 5.85 23.84
C SER A 53 7.83 6.07 22.67
N GLU A 54 6.69 6.72 22.94
CA GLU A 54 5.74 7.11 21.90
C GLU A 54 6.38 8.10 20.92
N ASP A 55 7.12 9.08 21.42
CA ASP A 55 7.82 10.05 20.59
C ASP A 55 8.86 9.39 19.67
N THR A 56 9.65 8.43 20.18
CA THR A 56 10.63 7.71 19.35
C THR A 56 9.93 6.81 18.34
N PHE A 57 8.75 6.28 18.63
CA PHE A 57 7.94 5.50 17.71
C PHE A 57 7.42 6.39 16.55
N TRP A 58 6.83 7.55 16.85
CA TRP A 58 6.36 8.49 15.85
C TRP A 58 7.48 9.09 15.01
N ASN A 59 8.62 9.42 15.63
CA ASN A 59 9.80 9.89 14.89
C ASN A 59 10.33 8.80 13.94
N SER A 60 10.38 7.55 14.38
CA SER A 60 10.78 6.42 13.55
C SER A 60 9.87 6.25 12.32
N ILE A 61 8.55 6.47 12.45
CA ILE A 61 7.65 6.48 11.30
C ILE A 61 8.02 7.60 10.32
N GLN A 62 8.32 8.79 10.82
CA GLN A 62 8.69 9.93 9.98
C GLN A 62 10.04 9.73 9.30
N GLU A 63 11.01 9.14 9.98
CA GLU A 63 12.34 8.83 9.44
C GLU A 63 12.28 7.79 8.32
N THR A 64 11.35 6.84 8.40
CA THR A 64 11.17 5.79 7.37
C THR A 64 10.31 6.21 6.18
N LEU A 65 9.80 7.45 6.14
CA LEU A 65 9.02 7.98 5.00
C LEU A 65 9.78 7.97 3.66
N HIS A 66 11.07 7.75 3.67
CA HIS A 66 11.91 7.74 2.47
C HIS A 66 12.63 6.40 2.25
N ASP A 67 12.26 5.35 2.98
CA ASP A 67 12.82 4.02 2.76
C ASP A 67 12.61 3.57 1.32
N ASP A 68 13.67 3.03 0.74
CA ASP A 68 13.60 2.38 -0.55
C ASP A 68 13.35 0.87 -0.40
N PHE A 69 13.28 0.16 -1.53
CA PHE A 69 13.05 -1.28 -1.53
C PHE A 69 14.33 -2.10 -1.25
N GLU A 70 15.24 -1.65 -0.38
CA GLU A 70 16.49 -2.36 -0.09
C GLU A 70 16.27 -3.75 0.54
N TRP A 71 15.15 -3.93 1.23
CA TRP A 71 14.77 -5.23 1.79
C TRP A 71 14.32 -6.25 0.74
N VAL A 72 14.10 -5.81 -0.51
CA VAL A 72 13.76 -6.69 -1.63
C VAL A 72 15.03 -7.08 -2.36
N VAL A 73 15.29 -8.37 -2.45
CA VAL A 73 16.38 -8.93 -3.24
C VAL A 73 15.83 -9.70 -4.43
N GLU A 74 16.56 -9.68 -5.54
CA GLU A 74 16.22 -10.46 -6.71
C GLU A 74 17.20 -11.60 -6.88
N LYS A 75 16.67 -12.80 -7.15
CA LYS A 75 17.44 -13.99 -7.49
C LYS A 75 16.72 -14.72 -8.62
N ASP A 76 17.42 -14.99 -9.71
CA ASP A 76 16.87 -15.68 -10.87
C ASP A 76 15.58 -15.04 -11.44
N GLY A 77 15.49 -13.71 -11.43
CA GLY A 77 14.33 -12.95 -11.88
C GLY A 77 13.11 -13.00 -10.93
N ILE A 78 13.29 -13.53 -9.72
CA ILE A 78 12.25 -13.62 -8.71
C ILE A 78 12.60 -12.71 -7.54
N LEU A 79 11.61 -11.92 -7.09
CA LEU A 79 11.76 -11.07 -5.91
C LEU A 79 11.54 -11.87 -4.62
N TYR A 80 12.43 -11.68 -3.67
CA TYR A 80 12.39 -12.26 -2.33
C TYR A 80 12.55 -11.18 -1.27
N SER A 81 12.06 -11.45 -0.06
CA SER A 81 12.47 -10.68 1.11
C SER A 81 13.93 -11.00 1.46
N ARG A 82 14.74 -9.97 1.76
CA ARG A 82 16.13 -10.13 2.20
C ARG A 82 16.27 -11.05 3.41
N ASP A 83 15.34 -10.93 4.35
CA ASP A 83 15.37 -11.67 5.61
C ASP A 83 14.83 -13.11 5.45
N ASN A 84 14.19 -13.41 4.33
CA ASN A 84 13.65 -14.73 4.05
C ASN A 84 13.73 -15.03 2.55
N LEU A 85 14.89 -15.50 2.11
CA LEU A 85 15.14 -15.87 0.71
C LEU A 85 14.29 -17.04 0.20
N ASP A 86 13.68 -17.82 1.09
CA ASP A 86 12.74 -18.89 0.72
C ASP A 86 11.33 -18.37 0.45
N TYR A 87 11.05 -17.11 0.80
CA TYR A 87 9.76 -16.47 0.60
C TYR A 87 9.75 -15.63 -0.67
N SER A 88 9.30 -16.23 -1.78
CA SER A 88 9.06 -15.49 -3.01
C SER A 88 7.88 -14.52 -2.86
N LEU A 89 8.11 -13.23 -3.11
CA LEU A 89 7.07 -12.19 -3.13
C LEU A 89 6.06 -12.39 -4.27
N TYR A 90 6.36 -13.28 -5.24
CA TYR A 90 5.48 -13.60 -6.36
C TYR A 90 4.60 -14.84 -6.15
N ARG A 91 4.53 -15.38 -4.95
CA ARG A 91 3.66 -16.54 -4.68
C ARG A 91 2.19 -16.23 -4.95
N GLY A 92 1.53 -17.16 -5.60
CA GLY A 92 0.08 -17.09 -5.86
C GLY A 92 -0.34 -15.83 -6.62
N CYS A 93 -1.43 -15.21 -6.18
CA CYS A 93 -1.93 -13.92 -6.68
C CYS A 93 -1.53 -12.80 -5.70
N SER A 94 -0.23 -12.67 -5.42
CA SER A 94 0.29 -11.65 -4.50
C SER A 94 0.19 -10.25 -5.10
N ILE A 95 0.16 -9.24 -4.22
CA ILE A 95 0.18 -7.83 -4.61
C ILE A 95 1.41 -7.50 -5.48
N TRP A 96 2.55 -8.14 -5.20
CA TRP A 96 3.80 -7.98 -5.95
C TRP A 96 3.69 -8.51 -7.37
N LYS A 97 3.14 -9.71 -7.52
CA LYS A 97 2.98 -10.35 -8.84
C LYS A 97 2.00 -9.60 -9.73
N VAL A 98 0.87 -9.14 -9.17
CA VAL A 98 -0.10 -8.36 -9.92
C VAL A 98 0.42 -6.95 -10.17
N GLY A 99 1.08 -6.31 -9.20
CA GLY A 99 1.67 -4.98 -9.32
C GLY A 99 2.69 -4.90 -10.47
N LYS A 100 3.62 -5.87 -10.56
CA LYS A 100 4.54 -5.98 -11.69
C LYS A 100 3.81 -6.00 -13.02
N LYS A 101 2.83 -6.90 -13.17
CA LYS A 101 2.10 -7.07 -14.43
C LYS A 101 1.23 -5.87 -14.80
N ILE A 102 0.66 -5.18 -13.81
CA ILE A 102 -0.09 -3.95 -14.02
C ILE A 102 0.85 -2.87 -14.52
N TRP A 103 1.97 -2.66 -13.82
CA TRP A 103 2.97 -1.66 -14.21
C TRP A 103 3.52 -1.90 -15.63
N GLU A 104 3.93 -3.14 -15.93
CA GLU A 104 4.42 -3.52 -17.29
C GLU A 104 3.39 -3.23 -18.39
N LYS A 105 2.09 -3.45 -18.12
CA LYS A 105 1.02 -3.20 -19.10
C LYS A 105 0.64 -1.72 -19.23
N LEU A 106 0.77 -0.95 -18.18
CA LEU A 106 0.50 0.49 -18.21
C LEU A 106 1.65 1.24 -18.86
N SER A 107 2.90 0.85 -18.57
CA SER A 107 4.10 1.50 -19.10
C SER A 107 4.46 1.07 -20.53
N ASP A 108 3.84 -0.01 -21.03
CA ASP A 108 4.23 -0.70 -22.28
C ASP A 108 5.74 -1.02 -22.32
N THR A 109 6.32 -1.28 -21.15
CA THR A 109 7.76 -1.50 -20.98
C THR A 109 8.01 -2.94 -20.57
N LYS A 110 8.95 -3.59 -21.24
CA LYS A 110 9.53 -4.85 -20.76
C LYS A 110 10.87 -4.54 -20.15
N LEU A 111 10.99 -4.84 -18.85
CA LEU A 111 12.25 -4.65 -18.14
C LEU A 111 13.31 -5.64 -18.62
N ASN A 112 14.55 -5.19 -18.67
CA ASN A 112 15.71 -6.05 -18.81
C ASN A 112 15.90 -6.93 -17.56
N ILE A 113 16.68 -8.01 -17.69
CA ILE A 113 16.96 -8.96 -16.60
C ILE A 113 17.59 -8.26 -15.38
N GLU A 114 18.33 -7.18 -15.58
CA GLU A 114 19.03 -6.43 -14.53
C GLU A 114 18.14 -5.37 -13.84
N GLU A 115 16.94 -5.12 -14.36
CA GLU A 115 16.08 -4.07 -13.84
C GLU A 115 15.01 -4.63 -12.90
N LYS A 116 14.99 -4.12 -11.68
CA LYS A 116 13.95 -4.45 -10.70
C LYS A 116 12.72 -3.58 -10.96
N TRP A 117 11.55 -4.19 -11.17
CA TRP A 117 10.32 -3.45 -11.38
C TRP A 117 9.91 -2.60 -10.17
N VAL A 118 10.31 -3.00 -8.95
CA VAL A 118 10.06 -2.26 -7.72
C VAL A 118 10.74 -0.89 -7.70
N ASP A 119 11.79 -0.70 -8.51
CA ASP A 119 12.44 0.59 -8.66
C ASP A 119 11.54 1.65 -9.32
N TYR A 120 10.44 1.24 -9.97
CA TYR A 120 9.55 2.11 -10.71
C TYR A 120 8.19 2.33 -10.04
N ILE A 121 7.95 1.76 -8.86
CA ILE A 121 6.71 1.92 -8.11
C ILE A 121 6.92 2.66 -6.80
N CYS A 122 5.81 3.12 -6.24
CA CYS A 122 5.70 3.50 -4.84
C CYS A 122 4.75 2.54 -4.14
N TRP A 123 5.05 2.17 -2.91
CA TRP A 123 4.19 1.34 -2.08
C TRP A 123 3.85 2.01 -0.77
N SER A 124 2.58 1.96 -0.41
CA SER A 124 2.07 2.47 0.86
C SER A 124 1.02 1.52 1.45
N ASN A 125 0.51 1.87 2.61
CA ASN A 125 -0.61 1.21 3.26
C ASN A 125 -1.63 2.25 3.76
N LEU A 126 -2.92 1.88 3.84
CA LEU A 126 -3.96 2.73 4.42
C LEU A 126 -3.65 3.04 5.89
N PHE A 127 -3.43 2.00 6.69
CA PHE A 127 -3.06 2.14 8.09
C PHE A 127 -1.56 1.89 8.24
N LYS A 128 -0.89 2.74 9.03
CA LYS A 128 0.58 2.75 9.14
C LYS A 128 1.09 1.91 10.31
N ILE A 129 0.21 1.59 11.26
CA ILE A 129 0.57 0.87 12.50
C ILE A 129 -0.33 -0.35 12.64
N ALA A 130 0.28 -1.47 13.00
CA ALA A 130 -0.42 -2.73 13.29
C ALA A 130 0.32 -3.52 14.39
N PRO A 131 -0.33 -4.48 15.05
CA PRO A 131 0.37 -5.48 15.84
C PRO A 131 1.26 -6.36 14.93
N ASP A 132 2.35 -6.87 15.49
CA ASP A 132 3.38 -7.65 14.77
C ASP A 132 2.77 -8.77 13.88
N ASN A 133 1.85 -9.56 14.40
CA ASN A 133 1.35 -10.76 13.73
C ASN A 133 -0.17 -10.71 13.42
N SER A 134 -0.76 -9.51 13.36
CA SER A 134 -2.18 -9.37 13.08
C SER A 134 -2.52 -8.07 12.37
N ASN A 135 -3.73 -8.00 11.83
CA ASN A 135 -4.27 -6.72 11.34
C ASN A 135 -4.56 -5.77 12.52
N PRO A 136 -4.52 -4.45 12.31
CA PRO A 136 -4.95 -3.49 13.31
C PRO A 136 -6.41 -3.75 13.71
N THR A 137 -6.68 -3.73 15.01
CA THR A 137 -8.04 -3.82 15.54
C THR A 137 -8.86 -2.59 15.10
N LYS A 138 -10.19 -2.66 15.23
CA LYS A 138 -11.05 -1.52 14.92
C LYS A 138 -10.65 -0.26 15.70
N MET A 139 -10.33 -0.41 16.97
CA MET A 139 -9.89 0.70 17.83
C MET A 139 -8.56 1.29 17.34
N MET A 140 -7.60 0.46 16.95
CA MET A 140 -6.34 0.94 16.37
C MET A 140 -6.56 1.65 15.04
N LYS A 141 -7.46 1.15 14.18
CA LYS A 141 -7.84 1.85 12.94
C LYS A 141 -8.40 3.23 13.25
N ASN A 142 -9.35 3.33 14.17
CA ASN A 142 -9.93 4.61 14.57
C ASN A 142 -8.88 5.57 15.14
N ALA A 143 -7.98 5.06 15.99
CA ALA A 143 -6.96 5.87 16.64
C ALA A 143 -5.98 6.54 15.67
N GLN A 144 -5.68 5.89 14.55
CA GLN A 144 -4.69 6.39 13.58
C GLN A 144 -5.32 6.98 12.31
N PHE A 145 -6.65 6.94 12.16
CA PHE A 145 -7.32 7.24 10.90
C PHE A 145 -6.99 8.63 10.35
N GLU A 146 -7.17 9.69 11.14
CA GLU A 146 -6.91 11.08 10.72
C GLU A 146 -5.44 11.25 10.31
N THR A 147 -4.51 10.77 11.14
CA THR A 147 -3.07 10.81 10.82
C THR A 147 -2.75 10.02 9.55
N CYS A 148 -3.40 8.87 9.34
CA CYS A 148 -3.21 8.08 8.12
C CYS A 148 -3.77 8.77 6.88
N CYS A 149 -4.86 9.52 6.99
CA CYS A 149 -5.37 10.38 5.91
C CYS A 149 -4.36 11.46 5.53
N ASP A 150 -3.83 12.19 6.52
CA ASP A 150 -2.84 13.24 6.31
C ASP A 150 -1.55 12.70 5.69
N LEU A 151 -1.07 11.54 6.18
CA LEU A 151 0.12 10.89 5.63
C LEU A 151 -0.11 10.42 4.19
N LEU A 152 -1.26 9.83 3.89
CA LEU A 152 -1.59 9.39 2.54
C LEU A 152 -1.63 10.56 1.55
N ILE A 153 -2.24 11.69 1.94
CA ILE A 153 -2.26 12.91 1.12
C ILE A 153 -0.84 13.40 0.88
N ARG A 154 -0.01 13.50 1.92
CA ARG A 154 1.40 13.93 1.79
C ARG A 154 2.19 13.01 0.87
N GLU A 155 2.04 11.69 1.00
CA GLU A 155 2.67 10.72 0.12
C GLU A 155 2.26 10.91 -1.35
N ILE A 156 0.97 11.15 -1.62
CA ILE A 156 0.47 11.41 -2.98
C ILE A 156 1.04 12.73 -3.53
N GLU A 157 1.00 13.81 -2.76
CA GLU A 157 1.49 15.13 -3.19
C GLU A 157 3.01 15.15 -3.39
N GLU A 158 3.76 14.43 -2.54
CA GLU A 158 5.23 14.33 -2.64
C GLU A 158 5.66 13.45 -3.81
N TYR A 159 5.07 12.24 -3.92
CA TYR A 159 5.50 11.27 -4.92
C TYR A 159 4.88 11.48 -6.29
N LYS A 160 3.80 12.24 -6.39
CA LYS A 160 3.12 12.61 -7.64
C LYS A 160 2.89 11.41 -8.56
N PRO A 161 2.18 10.37 -8.07
CA PRO A 161 1.84 9.21 -8.89
C PRO A 161 1.06 9.62 -10.13
N THR A 162 1.17 8.83 -11.20
CA THR A 162 0.29 8.95 -12.36
C THR A 162 -0.94 8.04 -12.23
N HIS A 163 -0.87 7.03 -11.36
CA HIS A 163 -1.94 6.05 -11.10
C HIS A 163 -1.88 5.61 -9.63
N ILE A 164 -3.03 5.53 -8.98
CA ILE A 164 -3.13 5.04 -7.59
C ILE A 164 -4.02 3.80 -7.55
N LEU A 165 -3.46 2.69 -7.07
CA LEU A 165 -4.14 1.42 -6.91
C LEU A 165 -4.27 1.07 -5.43
N PHE A 166 -5.47 1.12 -4.88
CA PHE A 166 -5.80 0.58 -3.58
C PHE A 166 -6.16 -0.89 -3.71
N ALA A 167 -5.24 -1.77 -3.37
CA ALA A 167 -5.43 -3.23 -3.38
C ALA A 167 -5.93 -3.72 -2.01
N THR A 168 -6.96 -3.09 -1.48
CA THR A 168 -7.39 -3.19 -0.07
C THR A 168 -8.70 -3.90 0.14
N GLY A 169 -9.60 -3.86 -0.82
CA GLY A 169 -11.05 -4.01 -0.65
C GLY A 169 -11.67 -2.68 -0.25
N TYR A 170 -12.88 -2.42 -0.71
CA TYR A 170 -13.61 -1.20 -0.38
C TYR A 170 -14.18 -1.29 1.03
N GLU A 171 -15.04 -2.27 1.28
CA GLU A 171 -15.66 -2.48 2.58
C GLU A 171 -14.63 -2.91 3.65
N ASP A 172 -14.83 -2.48 4.89
CA ASP A 172 -14.05 -2.78 6.09
C ASP A 172 -12.61 -2.22 6.11
N TRP A 173 -12.08 -1.75 4.98
CA TRP A 173 -10.72 -1.23 4.90
C TRP A 173 -10.65 0.18 4.34
N PHE A 174 -11.10 0.40 3.13
CA PHE A 174 -11.12 1.72 2.50
C PHE A 174 -12.28 2.56 3.04
N TYR A 175 -13.40 1.91 3.31
CA TYR A 175 -14.60 2.51 3.87
C TYR A 175 -15.18 1.65 4.99
N ASP A 176 -15.42 2.25 6.15
CA ASP A 176 -16.36 1.81 7.16
C ASP A 176 -17.07 3.02 7.78
N LYS A 177 -18.01 2.79 8.68
CA LYS A 177 -18.82 3.90 9.27
C LYS A 177 -18.00 4.92 10.06
N GLN A 178 -16.80 4.58 10.50
CA GLN A 178 -15.92 5.43 11.32
C GLN A 178 -14.69 5.89 10.54
N ASN A 179 -14.22 5.10 9.58
CA ASN A 179 -13.00 5.35 8.83
C ASN A 179 -13.34 5.37 7.33
N ASP A 180 -13.42 6.55 6.76
CA ASP A 180 -13.89 6.77 5.39
C ASP A 180 -12.84 7.48 4.54
N PHE A 181 -11.91 6.72 3.98
CA PHE A 181 -10.91 7.23 3.03
C PHE A 181 -11.52 7.71 1.71
N SER A 182 -12.77 7.33 1.39
CA SER A 182 -13.41 7.75 0.14
C SER A 182 -13.58 9.28 0.03
N LYS A 183 -13.63 9.97 1.18
CA LYS A 183 -13.71 11.45 1.24
C LYS A 183 -12.50 12.18 0.69
N LEU A 184 -11.36 11.48 0.54
CA LEU A 184 -10.14 12.04 -0.03
C LEU A 184 -10.17 12.06 -1.57
N PHE A 185 -11.15 11.44 -2.20
CA PHE A 185 -11.19 11.17 -3.64
C PHE A 185 -12.58 11.45 -4.22
N GLU A 186 -12.62 11.80 -5.49
CA GLU A 186 -13.85 11.86 -6.27
C GLU A 186 -14.16 10.46 -6.81
N LEU A 187 -14.81 9.60 -6.03
CA LEU A 187 -15.11 8.22 -6.43
C LEU A 187 -16.53 8.05 -6.94
N ALA A 188 -16.71 7.14 -7.91
CA ALA A 188 -18.02 6.70 -8.33
C ALA A 188 -18.69 5.83 -7.25
N ASP A 189 -20.01 6.00 -7.08
CA ASP A 189 -20.78 5.33 -6.01
C ASP A 189 -20.94 3.81 -6.21
N LYS A 190 -20.74 3.32 -7.43
CA LYS A 190 -21.00 1.92 -7.78
C LYS A 190 -19.73 1.15 -8.09
N SER A 191 -19.76 -0.14 -7.79
CA SER A 191 -18.75 -1.10 -8.25
C SER A 191 -18.73 -1.14 -9.78
N VAL A 192 -17.53 -1.20 -10.34
CA VAL A 192 -17.31 -1.26 -11.79
C VAL A 192 -17.43 -2.70 -12.29
N ASP A 193 -16.75 -3.63 -11.61
CA ASP A 193 -16.78 -5.05 -11.90
C ASP A 193 -16.48 -5.90 -10.64
N ASP A 194 -16.25 -7.19 -10.81
CA ASP A 194 -15.95 -8.13 -9.72
C ASP A 194 -14.62 -7.84 -9.01
N ILE A 195 -13.75 -7.00 -9.59
CA ILE A 195 -12.39 -6.71 -9.13
C ILE A 195 -12.26 -5.26 -8.72
N VAL A 196 -12.66 -4.34 -9.59
CA VAL A 196 -12.64 -2.91 -9.34
C VAL A 196 -13.94 -2.49 -8.65
N GLU A 197 -13.84 -2.24 -7.35
CA GLU A 197 -15.00 -1.91 -6.51
C GLU A 197 -15.35 -0.43 -6.59
N ARG A 198 -14.36 0.44 -6.79
CA ARG A 198 -14.57 1.88 -7.04
C ARG A 198 -13.51 2.39 -8.00
N LYS A 199 -13.90 3.37 -8.80
CA LYS A 199 -12.95 4.15 -9.59
C LYS A 199 -13.26 5.64 -9.47
N GLY A 200 -12.24 6.45 -9.65
CA GLY A 200 -12.36 7.89 -9.54
C GLY A 200 -11.04 8.61 -9.70
N ILE A 201 -10.95 9.77 -9.09
CA ILE A 201 -9.85 10.70 -9.28
C ILE A 201 -9.43 11.29 -7.93
N TYR A 202 -8.13 11.46 -7.76
CA TYR A 202 -7.55 12.39 -6.80
C TYR A 202 -7.20 13.69 -7.51
N VAL A 203 -7.58 14.81 -6.93
CA VAL A 203 -7.21 16.13 -7.44
C VAL A 203 -6.11 16.70 -6.56
N CYS A 204 -4.89 16.79 -7.12
CA CYS A 204 -3.75 17.38 -6.40
C CYS A 204 -3.97 18.86 -6.10
N GLU A 205 -3.23 19.42 -5.14
CA GLU A 205 -3.19 20.84 -4.86
C GLU A 205 -2.85 21.68 -6.09
N THR A 206 -2.07 21.14 -7.01
CA THR A 206 -1.71 21.77 -8.31
C THR A 206 -2.79 21.66 -9.38
N GLY A 207 -3.92 21.04 -9.10
CA GLY A 207 -5.01 20.78 -10.04
C GLY A 207 -4.79 19.56 -10.95
N VAL A 208 -3.68 18.84 -10.83
CA VAL A 208 -3.45 17.60 -11.58
C VAL A 208 -4.43 16.52 -11.11
N ARG A 209 -5.07 15.85 -12.06
CA ARG A 209 -6.04 14.79 -11.82
C ARG A 209 -5.38 13.42 -11.97
N ILE A 210 -5.40 12.63 -10.93
CA ILE A 210 -4.75 11.31 -10.88
C ILE A 210 -5.82 10.23 -10.80
N PRO A 211 -5.86 9.25 -11.74
CA PRO A 211 -6.79 8.14 -11.70
C PRO A 211 -6.55 7.25 -10.48
N VAL A 212 -7.66 6.89 -9.83
CA VAL A 212 -7.70 6.08 -8.61
C VAL A 212 -8.60 4.88 -8.82
N LEU A 213 -8.11 3.70 -8.46
CA LEU A 213 -8.90 2.49 -8.39
C LEU A 213 -8.84 1.88 -6.99
N VAL A 214 -10.00 1.50 -6.45
CA VAL A 214 -10.11 0.66 -5.25
C VAL A 214 -10.56 -0.72 -5.71
N THR A 215 -9.75 -1.72 -5.40
CA THR A 215 -9.95 -3.08 -5.88
C THR A 215 -10.03 -4.06 -4.72
N GLN A 216 -10.60 -5.21 -4.95
CA GLN A 216 -10.45 -6.33 -4.04
C GLN A 216 -8.97 -6.68 -3.84
N ARG A 217 -8.63 -7.30 -2.70
CA ARG A 217 -7.27 -7.84 -2.53
C ARG A 217 -6.97 -8.88 -3.61
N PRO A 218 -5.80 -8.81 -4.25
CA PRO A 218 -5.44 -9.77 -5.29
C PRO A 218 -5.35 -11.21 -4.78
N ASP A 219 -4.99 -11.39 -3.51
CA ASP A 219 -4.92 -12.68 -2.81
C ASP A 219 -6.26 -13.12 -2.18
N SER A 220 -7.34 -12.40 -2.46
CA SER A 220 -8.67 -12.82 -2.01
C SER A 220 -8.99 -14.22 -2.58
N ARG A 221 -9.53 -15.10 -1.71
CA ARG A 221 -9.88 -16.48 -2.11
C ARG A 221 -11.16 -16.55 -2.94
N LYS A 222 -11.51 -15.48 -3.66
CA LYS A 222 -12.69 -15.44 -4.50
C LYS A 222 -12.55 -16.44 -5.63
N LYS A 223 -13.53 -17.33 -5.79
CA LYS A 223 -13.54 -18.35 -6.85
C LYS A 223 -13.43 -17.71 -8.23
N GLY A 224 -12.47 -18.15 -9.05
CA GLY A 224 -12.25 -17.64 -10.39
C GLY A 224 -11.36 -16.38 -10.48
N MET A 225 -10.84 -15.88 -9.36
CA MET A 225 -9.82 -14.82 -9.37
C MET A 225 -8.49 -15.39 -9.89
N THR A 226 -8.01 -14.86 -11.00
CA THR A 226 -6.70 -15.19 -11.56
C THR A 226 -5.86 -13.92 -11.72
N VAL A 227 -4.53 -14.05 -11.70
CA VAL A 227 -3.62 -12.93 -11.95
C VAL A 227 -3.95 -12.22 -13.27
N LYS A 228 -4.23 -12.99 -14.34
CA LYS A 228 -4.56 -12.42 -15.65
C LYS A 228 -5.86 -11.62 -15.60
N LYS A 229 -6.93 -12.17 -15.00
CA LYS A 229 -8.23 -11.49 -14.88
C LYS A 229 -8.08 -10.21 -14.08
N TYR A 230 -7.38 -10.27 -12.93
CA TYR A 230 -7.15 -9.11 -12.06
C TYR A 230 -6.39 -7.99 -12.79
N CYS A 231 -5.25 -8.32 -13.40
CA CYS A 231 -4.43 -7.33 -14.09
C CYS A 231 -5.16 -6.69 -15.29
N ASN A 232 -5.91 -7.47 -16.06
CA ASN A 232 -6.67 -6.93 -17.19
C ASN A 232 -7.73 -5.96 -16.70
N SER A 233 -8.57 -6.35 -15.73
CA SER A 233 -9.58 -5.45 -15.15
C SER A 233 -8.98 -4.13 -14.68
N VAL A 234 -7.89 -4.18 -13.90
CA VAL A 234 -7.23 -2.97 -13.37
C VAL A 234 -6.71 -2.08 -14.51
N VAL A 235 -5.99 -2.65 -15.48
CA VAL A 235 -5.40 -1.89 -16.59
C VAL A 235 -6.48 -1.26 -17.48
N ASP A 236 -7.52 -2.05 -17.83
CA ASP A 236 -8.62 -1.57 -18.66
C ASP A 236 -9.39 -0.44 -17.97
N ASN A 237 -9.57 -0.53 -16.64
CA ASN A 237 -10.22 0.53 -15.89
C ASN A 237 -9.35 1.79 -15.73
N PHE A 238 -8.04 1.68 -15.58
CA PHE A 238 -7.15 2.86 -15.59
C PHE A 238 -7.15 3.61 -16.92
N LYS A 239 -7.27 2.90 -18.05
CA LYS A 239 -7.32 3.52 -19.38
C LYS A 239 -8.63 4.25 -19.66
N ASN A 240 -9.65 4.01 -18.84
CA ASN A 240 -11.01 4.54 -19.02
C ASN A 240 -11.46 5.48 -17.88
N VAL A 241 -10.52 6.04 -17.09
CA VAL A 241 -10.80 7.05 -16.04
C VAL A 241 -10.73 8.45 -16.62
#